data_49b05d73f128ce54c17ad1e3a2ffecbf
#
_entry.id   49b05d73f128ce54c17ad1e3a2ffecbf
#
_cell.length_a   1.000
_cell.length_b   1.000
_cell.length_c   1.000
_cell.angle_alpha   90.00
_cell.angle_beta   90.00
_cell.angle_gamma   90.00
#
_symmetry.space_group_name_H-M   'P 1'
#
loop_
_entity.id
_entity.type
_entity.pdbx_description
1 polymer ?
#
loop_
_entity_poly.entity_id
_entity_poly.type
_entity_poly.pdbx_seq_one_letter_code
_entity_poly.pdbx_strand_id
1 'polypeptide(L)'
;MHDVWNPLFGHWFEANRLMLSALDFAGYAPNHSWGDTGHDDIGAARIFPEAMRWLWKDWPARVTVGTSQNDMLAAILEPGAEWREIPLSFTPAGQLMSDAAGRLFVSDDRGCVRSVTAEGQTEPFLELPRGEKAAAASTKGIYTTDRKGRIRLYAGSGASETIARLPGVRTLIPAGPGGELIVSTDKEHGSRIVRIGADGTLRTIGGCPEGGERLALFPNHKMLLSSRMYSDWIDNYVVRRGGSLDCRQEWYRLHNIYADHLRPRGNIQCDRQGNLYAATPTGIQVCDHNGRVRAILQPAAGGVASLCFAGADHRTLCVLADGKLLIRRMKAAGATPDMAAAEVAAQGAG
;
A
#
# COMPACT_ATOMS: atom_id res chain seq x y z
N MET A 1 6.19 32.40 -30.09
CA MET A 1 5.84 31.02 -29.77
C MET A 1 4.54 30.69 -30.45
N HIS A 2 4.61 30.02 -31.57
CA HIS A 2 3.46 29.70 -32.36
C HIS A 2 3.01 28.27 -32.00
N ASP A 3 1.72 28.09 -31.94
CA ASP A 3 1.08 26.77 -31.79
C ASP A 3 1.34 26.02 -30.51
N VAL A 4 1.03 26.63 -29.43
CA VAL A 4 1.25 26.09 -28.09
C VAL A 4 0.02 25.37 -27.52
N TRP A 5 -1.14 25.48 -28.17
CA TRP A 5 -2.37 24.86 -27.74
C TRP A 5 -2.75 23.67 -28.62
N ASN A 6 -3.01 22.53 -28.01
CA ASN A 6 -3.58 21.36 -28.65
C ASN A 6 -4.84 20.92 -27.88
N PRO A 7 -5.99 20.77 -28.55
CA PRO A 7 -7.25 20.43 -27.89
C PRO A 7 -7.24 19.06 -27.22
N LEU A 8 -6.35 18.14 -27.63
CA LEU A 8 -6.22 16.81 -27.03
C LEU A 8 -5.16 16.78 -25.91
N PHE A 9 -4.03 17.47 -26.10
CA PHE A 9 -2.86 17.34 -25.22
C PHE A 9 -2.55 18.62 -24.43
N GLY A 10 -3.38 19.66 -24.55
CA GLY A 10 -3.24 20.90 -23.82
C GLY A 10 -2.14 21.81 -24.33
N HIS A 11 -1.60 22.63 -23.46
CA HIS A 11 -0.62 23.65 -23.78
C HIS A 11 0.80 23.11 -23.61
N TRP A 12 1.51 22.83 -24.69
CA TRP A 12 2.80 22.16 -24.69
C TRP A 12 3.89 22.92 -23.92
N PHE A 13 3.94 24.23 -24.07
CA PHE A 13 4.92 25.06 -23.36
C PHE A 13 4.72 25.00 -21.85
N GLU A 14 3.48 25.12 -21.39
CA GLU A 14 3.18 25.02 -19.96
C GLU A 14 3.42 23.60 -19.43
N ALA A 15 3.14 22.57 -20.21
CA ALA A 15 3.44 21.18 -19.85
C ALA A 15 4.97 20.98 -19.63
N ASN A 16 5.79 21.55 -20.52
CA ASN A 16 7.24 21.50 -20.37
C ASN A 16 7.76 22.31 -19.16
N ARG A 17 7.15 23.48 -18.90
CA ARG A 17 7.48 24.27 -17.70
C ARG A 17 7.13 23.51 -16.42
N LEU A 18 5.96 22.86 -16.38
CA LEU A 18 5.55 22.01 -15.25
C LEU A 18 6.50 20.82 -15.08
N MET A 19 6.92 20.19 -16.18
CA MET A 19 7.90 19.10 -16.13
C MET A 19 9.23 19.57 -15.58
N LEU A 20 9.75 20.72 -16.04
CA LEU A 20 10.97 21.32 -15.52
C LEU A 20 10.88 21.57 -14.01
N SER A 21 9.78 22.18 -13.57
CA SER A 21 9.52 22.42 -12.16
C SER A 21 9.43 21.12 -11.35
N ALA A 22 8.79 20.08 -11.89
CA ALA A 22 8.68 18.78 -11.22
C ALA A 22 10.05 18.08 -11.09
N LEU A 23 10.91 18.17 -12.10
CA LEU A 23 12.25 17.62 -12.06
C LEU A 23 13.13 18.35 -11.03
N ASP A 24 13.08 19.68 -10.99
CA ASP A 24 13.77 20.50 -10.00
C ASP A 24 13.28 20.16 -8.57
N PHE A 25 11.99 20.08 -8.36
CA PHE A 25 11.38 19.65 -7.09
C PHE A 25 11.83 18.26 -6.66
N ALA A 26 12.01 17.35 -7.61
CA ALA A 26 12.49 15.99 -7.34
C ALA A 26 14.01 15.92 -7.07
N GLY A 27 14.72 17.02 -7.21
CA GLY A 27 16.17 17.11 -6.96
C GLY A 27 17.04 16.82 -8.17
N TYR A 28 16.46 16.73 -9.37
CA TYR A 28 17.26 16.66 -10.60
C TYR A 28 17.81 18.03 -10.98
N ALA A 29 18.90 18.06 -11.72
CA ALA A 29 19.47 19.25 -12.32
C ALA A 29 19.26 19.21 -13.86
N PRO A 30 18.02 19.44 -14.35
CA PRO A 30 17.72 19.34 -15.77
C PRO A 30 18.34 20.50 -16.53
N ASN A 31 18.84 20.21 -17.73
CA ASN A 31 19.11 21.23 -18.71
C ASN A 31 17.88 21.47 -19.60
N HIS A 32 17.67 22.70 -20.02
CA HIS A 32 16.52 23.04 -20.87
C HIS A 32 16.88 24.15 -21.84
N SER A 33 16.15 24.18 -22.96
CA SER A 33 16.26 25.25 -23.96
C SER A 33 14.86 25.64 -24.42
N TRP A 34 14.53 26.92 -24.31
CA TRP A 34 13.27 27.44 -24.79
C TRP A 34 13.48 28.04 -26.18
N GLY A 35 12.87 27.42 -27.19
CA GLY A 35 12.94 27.88 -28.58
C GLY A 35 11.75 28.76 -28.97
N ASP A 36 11.86 29.36 -30.14
CA ASP A 36 10.84 30.17 -30.81
C ASP A 36 10.26 29.49 -32.06
N THR A 37 10.70 28.27 -32.34
CA THR A 37 10.24 27.46 -33.49
C THR A 37 8.96 26.69 -33.13
N GLY A 38 8.28 26.16 -34.14
CA GLY A 38 7.14 25.28 -34.00
C GLY A 38 7.55 23.83 -33.67
N HIS A 39 6.61 22.90 -33.83
CA HIS A 39 6.88 21.46 -33.72
C HIS A 39 7.50 20.95 -35.04
N ASP A 40 8.76 21.28 -35.24
CA ASP A 40 9.54 20.96 -36.41
C ASP A 40 10.96 20.53 -36.04
N ASP A 41 11.69 20.01 -37.00
CA ASP A 41 13.08 19.55 -36.85
C ASP A 41 14.10 20.70 -36.85
N ILE A 42 13.74 21.90 -37.27
CA ILE A 42 14.65 23.07 -37.36
C ILE A 42 15.10 23.48 -35.96
N GLY A 43 14.14 23.60 -35.01
CA GLY A 43 14.46 23.91 -33.62
C GLY A 43 15.31 22.83 -32.96
N ALA A 44 14.93 21.57 -33.16
CA ALA A 44 15.68 20.42 -32.64
C ALA A 44 17.11 20.37 -33.19
N ALA A 45 17.28 20.58 -34.51
CA ALA A 45 18.61 20.56 -35.15
C ALA A 45 19.55 21.62 -34.58
N ARG A 46 19.04 22.82 -34.24
CA ARG A 46 19.86 23.91 -33.67
C ARG A 46 20.47 23.56 -32.33
N ILE A 47 19.72 22.90 -31.45
CA ILE A 47 20.16 22.58 -30.08
C ILE A 47 20.81 21.20 -29.97
N PHE A 48 20.66 20.34 -30.98
CA PHE A 48 21.07 18.95 -30.94
C PHE A 48 22.58 18.77 -30.59
N PRO A 49 23.54 19.51 -31.15
CA PRO A 49 24.94 19.36 -30.82
C PRO A 49 25.24 19.68 -29.35
N GLU A 50 24.55 20.67 -28.79
CA GLU A 50 24.73 21.05 -27.38
C GLU A 50 24.07 20.06 -26.45
N ALA A 51 22.87 19.61 -26.79
CA ALA A 51 22.14 18.58 -26.06
C ALA A 51 22.97 17.28 -25.97
N MET A 52 23.61 16.88 -27.08
CA MET A 52 24.48 15.70 -27.11
C MET A 52 25.72 15.87 -26.26
N ARG A 53 26.37 17.04 -26.31
CA ARG A 53 27.55 17.33 -25.45
C ARG A 53 27.13 17.30 -23.95
N TRP A 54 25.99 17.86 -23.63
CA TRP A 54 25.50 17.85 -22.26
C TRP A 54 25.13 16.43 -21.79
N LEU A 55 24.48 15.63 -22.65
CA LEU A 55 24.06 14.26 -22.33
C LEU A 55 25.25 13.36 -22.01
N TRP A 56 26.35 13.54 -22.75
CA TRP A 56 27.55 12.68 -22.65
C TRP A 56 28.68 13.26 -21.82
N LYS A 57 28.54 14.47 -21.27
CA LYS A 57 29.61 15.20 -20.58
C LYS A 57 30.28 14.43 -19.44
N ASP A 58 29.51 13.65 -18.73
CA ASP A 58 29.96 12.94 -17.53
C ASP A 58 30.00 11.40 -17.72
N TRP A 59 29.80 10.92 -18.96
CA TRP A 59 29.89 9.51 -19.25
C TRP A 59 31.28 8.94 -18.96
N PRO A 60 31.42 7.76 -18.25
CA PRO A 60 30.38 6.80 -17.83
C PRO A 60 29.87 6.98 -16.37
N ALA A 61 30.06 8.13 -15.78
CA ALA A 61 29.55 8.38 -14.44
C ALA A 61 28.01 8.24 -14.37
N ARG A 62 27.53 7.70 -13.26
CA ARG A 62 26.08 7.60 -13.03
C ARG A 62 25.50 8.99 -12.77
N VAL A 63 24.30 9.24 -13.29
CA VAL A 63 23.51 10.42 -12.94
C VAL A 63 23.23 10.39 -11.43
N THR A 64 23.61 11.47 -10.75
CA THR A 64 23.29 11.66 -9.33
C THR A 64 22.07 12.57 -9.22
N VAL A 65 21.11 12.16 -8.41
CA VAL A 65 19.94 12.98 -8.07
C VAL A 65 20.25 13.68 -6.75
N GLY A 66 19.97 14.96 -6.69
CA GLY A 66 20.07 15.75 -5.45
C GLY A 66 18.95 15.42 -4.46
N THR A 67 18.83 16.25 -3.43
CA THR A 67 17.80 16.07 -2.42
C THR A 67 16.42 16.53 -2.96
N SER A 68 15.42 15.67 -2.88
CA SER A 68 14.05 16.03 -3.19
C SER A 68 13.52 17.06 -2.19
N GLN A 69 12.76 18.03 -2.66
CA GLN A 69 12.05 19.02 -1.84
C GLN A 69 10.74 18.47 -1.25
N ASN A 70 10.42 17.21 -1.50
CA ASN A 70 9.20 16.57 -1.00
C ASN A 70 9.31 16.29 0.51
N ASP A 71 8.60 17.05 1.32
CA ASP A 71 8.54 16.94 2.77
C ASP A 71 8.00 15.58 3.26
N MET A 72 7.05 14.98 2.52
CA MET A 72 6.55 13.65 2.84
C MET A 72 7.67 12.60 2.70
N LEU A 73 8.45 12.62 1.63
CA LEU A 73 9.58 11.69 1.48
C LEU A 73 10.61 11.87 2.62
N ALA A 74 10.91 13.13 2.98
CA ALA A 74 11.82 13.43 4.09
C ALA A 74 11.29 12.94 5.45
N ALA A 75 9.96 12.96 5.63
CA ALA A 75 9.31 12.50 6.86
C ALA A 75 9.28 10.97 6.98
N ILE A 76 9.10 10.25 5.87
CA ILE A 76 8.84 8.80 5.90
C ILE A 76 10.07 7.95 5.58
N LEU A 77 11.04 8.45 4.79
CA LEU A 77 12.19 7.66 4.35
C LEU A 77 13.37 7.80 5.32
N GLU A 78 13.99 6.67 5.64
CA GLU A 78 15.28 6.65 6.30
C GLU A 78 16.39 7.04 5.30
N PRO A 79 17.23 8.06 5.60
CA PRO A 79 18.29 8.49 4.70
C PRO A 79 19.25 7.34 4.37
N GLY A 80 19.55 7.19 3.07
CA GLY A 80 20.45 6.14 2.57
C GLY A 80 19.88 4.71 2.59
N ALA A 81 18.68 4.51 3.10
CA ALA A 81 18.05 3.19 3.02
C ALA A 81 17.46 2.96 1.63
N GLU A 82 17.86 1.86 1.01
CA GLU A 82 17.40 1.42 -0.30
C GLU A 82 16.53 0.16 -0.20
N TRP A 83 15.85 -0.17 -1.29
CA TRP A 83 15.15 -1.43 -1.41
C TRP A 83 16.13 -2.59 -1.45
N ARG A 84 15.86 -3.62 -0.65
CA ARG A 84 16.63 -4.87 -0.61
C ARG A 84 15.70 -6.03 -0.89
N GLU A 85 16.07 -6.89 -1.84
CA GLU A 85 15.37 -8.14 -2.11
C GLU A 85 15.69 -9.15 -1.01
N ILE A 86 14.67 -9.84 -0.53
CA ILE A 86 14.78 -11.02 0.32
C ILE A 86 14.58 -12.25 -0.58
N PRO A 87 15.62 -13.05 -0.82
CA PRO A 87 15.50 -14.27 -1.59
C PRO A 87 14.56 -15.25 -0.91
N LEU A 88 13.53 -15.70 -1.64
CA LEU A 88 12.60 -16.72 -1.16
C LEU A 88 12.88 -18.04 -1.88
N SER A 89 12.85 -19.14 -1.14
CA SER A 89 12.97 -20.52 -1.68
C SER A 89 11.62 -21.08 -2.18
N PHE A 90 10.58 -20.24 -2.25
CA PHE A 90 9.23 -20.60 -2.65
C PHE A 90 8.61 -19.46 -3.44
N THR A 91 7.53 -19.74 -4.19
CA THR A 91 6.74 -18.73 -4.89
C THR A 91 5.75 -18.11 -3.91
N PRO A 92 5.88 -16.81 -3.57
CA PRO A 92 4.93 -16.17 -2.68
C PRO A 92 3.58 -16.01 -3.38
N ALA A 93 2.50 -16.27 -2.65
CA ALA A 93 1.13 -16.11 -3.10
C ALA A 93 0.29 -15.39 -2.05
N GLY A 94 -0.68 -14.61 -2.52
CA GLY A 94 -1.58 -13.90 -1.62
C GLY A 94 -1.01 -12.57 -1.10
N GLN A 95 -1.30 -12.26 0.16
CA GLN A 95 -0.89 -10.99 0.75
C GLN A 95 0.19 -11.19 1.83
N LEU A 96 1.01 -10.17 2.00
CA LEU A 96 1.88 -10.04 3.17
C LEU A 96 1.03 -9.74 4.40
N MET A 97 1.42 -10.30 5.52
CA MET A 97 0.77 -10.09 6.81
C MET A 97 1.82 -9.79 7.87
N SER A 98 1.49 -8.91 8.79
CA SER A 98 2.28 -8.65 9.98
C SER A 98 1.38 -8.53 11.19
N ASP A 99 1.90 -8.82 12.36
CA ASP A 99 1.20 -8.66 13.63
C ASP A 99 1.79 -7.53 14.49
N ALA A 100 1.17 -7.24 15.62
CA ALA A 100 1.62 -6.20 16.54
C ALA A 100 2.99 -6.49 17.18
N ALA A 101 3.50 -7.71 17.09
CA ALA A 101 4.87 -8.02 17.47
C ALA A 101 5.90 -7.78 16.33
N GLY A 102 5.42 -7.36 15.16
CA GLY A 102 6.26 -7.09 13.99
C GLY A 102 6.72 -8.33 13.23
N ARG A 103 6.15 -9.52 13.51
CA ARG A 103 6.45 -10.72 12.75
C ARG A 103 5.89 -10.61 11.34
N LEU A 104 6.69 -10.98 10.34
CA LEU A 104 6.30 -11.01 8.94
C LEU A 104 5.89 -12.43 8.54
N PHE A 105 4.73 -12.54 7.87
CA PHE A 105 4.21 -13.78 7.33
C PHE A 105 3.92 -13.65 5.84
N VAL A 106 4.27 -14.69 5.10
CA VAL A 106 4.06 -14.81 3.65
C VAL A 106 3.43 -16.16 3.37
N SER A 107 2.35 -16.19 2.60
CA SER A 107 1.79 -17.43 2.10
C SER A 107 2.48 -17.85 0.81
N ASP A 108 2.67 -19.16 0.59
CA ASP A 108 3.09 -19.71 -0.67
C ASP A 108 1.88 -20.17 -1.52
N ASP A 109 2.14 -20.57 -2.76
CA ASP A 109 1.14 -21.05 -3.71
C ASP A 109 0.53 -22.41 -3.34
N ARG A 110 1.12 -23.13 -2.39
CA ARG A 110 0.65 -24.42 -1.89
C ARG A 110 -0.23 -24.30 -0.64
N GLY A 111 -0.34 -23.09 -0.09
CA GLY A 111 -1.12 -22.80 1.12
C GLY A 111 -0.31 -22.92 2.41
N CYS A 112 1.01 -23.01 2.34
CA CYS A 112 1.85 -22.89 3.51
C CYS A 112 2.08 -21.42 3.86
N VAL A 113 1.87 -21.05 5.11
CA VAL A 113 2.23 -19.75 5.67
C VAL A 113 3.61 -19.88 6.30
N ARG A 114 4.52 -19.00 5.93
CA ARG A 114 5.89 -18.97 6.45
C ARG A 114 6.15 -17.68 7.21
N SER A 115 6.86 -17.76 8.30
CA SER A 115 7.47 -16.59 8.90
C SER A 115 8.76 -16.25 8.17
N VAL A 116 9.03 -14.94 8.04
CA VAL A 116 10.22 -14.44 7.35
C VAL A 116 10.93 -13.43 8.24
N THR A 117 12.23 -13.63 8.46
CA THR A 117 13.06 -12.65 9.19
C THR A 117 13.61 -11.57 8.27
N ALA A 118 14.10 -10.48 8.83
CA ALA A 118 14.74 -9.41 8.07
C ALA A 118 16.00 -9.88 7.31
N GLU A 119 16.66 -10.94 7.79
CA GLU A 119 17.84 -11.57 7.17
C GLU A 119 17.46 -12.51 6.02
N GLY A 120 16.16 -12.81 5.87
CA GLY A 120 15.65 -13.69 4.81
C GLY A 120 15.52 -15.16 5.22
N GLN A 121 15.67 -15.47 6.49
CA GLN A 121 15.38 -16.82 6.98
C GLN A 121 13.87 -17.06 6.91
N THR A 122 13.49 -18.22 6.39
CA THR A 122 12.09 -18.60 6.22
C THR A 122 11.81 -19.90 6.94
N GLU A 123 10.81 -19.91 7.80
CA GLU A 123 10.39 -21.09 8.53
C GLU A 123 8.90 -21.38 8.24
N PRO A 124 8.53 -22.66 8.01
CA PRO A 124 7.12 -23.04 7.94
C PRO A 124 6.44 -22.69 9.28
N PHE A 125 5.35 -21.94 9.20
CA PHE A 125 4.57 -21.56 10.37
C PHE A 125 3.25 -22.35 10.45
N LEU A 126 2.57 -22.51 9.30
CA LEU A 126 1.28 -23.16 9.23
C LEU A 126 1.03 -23.73 7.84
N GLU A 127 0.58 -24.99 7.76
CA GLU A 127 0.06 -25.60 6.53
C GLU A 127 -1.46 -25.56 6.54
N LEU A 128 -2.03 -24.91 5.52
CA LEU A 128 -3.47 -24.73 5.42
C LEU A 128 -4.14 -25.89 4.69
N PRO A 129 -5.32 -26.35 5.14
CA PRO A 129 -6.13 -27.29 4.40
C PRO A 129 -6.49 -26.75 3.02
N ARG A 130 -6.66 -27.65 2.06
CA ARG A 130 -7.04 -27.29 0.69
C ARG A 130 -8.30 -26.42 0.64
N GLY A 131 -8.18 -25.27 -0.03
CA GLY A 131 -9.27 -24.31 -0.21
C GLY A 131 -9.42 -23.29 0.93
N GLU A 132 -8.56 -23.34 1.92
CA GLU A 132 -8.42 -22.33 2.96
C GLU A 132 -7.30 -21.35 2.61
N LYS A 133 -7.44 -20.08 2.99
CA LYS A 133 -6.46 -19.03 2.69
C LYS A 133 -6.18 -18.21 3.94
N ALA A 134 -4.93 -17.88 4.16
CA ALA A 134 -4.55 -16.89 5.16
C ALA A 134 -5.13 -15.52 4.79
N ALA A 135 -5.70 -14.84 5.75
CA ALA A 135 -6.41 -13.58 5.57
C ALA A 135 -5.80 -12.44 6.39
N ALA A 136 -5.36 -12.70 7.63
CA ALA A 136 -4.69 -11.73 8.48
C ALA A 136 -3.83 -12.42 9.53
N ALA A 137 -2.83 -11.69 10.02
CA ALA A 137 -2.04 -12.08 11.19
C ALA A 137 -2.39 -11.21 12.39
N SER A 138 -2.24 -11.76 13.57
CA SER A 138 -2.28 -11.05 14.84
C SER A 138 -1.34 -11.73 15.84
N THR A 139 -1.13 -11.11 16.98
CA THR A 139 -0.36 -11.75 18.09
C THR A 139 -1.00 -13.06 18.57
N LYS A 140 -2.29 -13.27 18.33
CA LYS A 140 -3.01 -14.52 18.64
C LYS A 140 -2.76 -15.64 17.63
N GLY A 141 -2.32 -15.31 16.40
CA GLY A 141 -2.07 -16.28 15.34
C GLY A 141 -2.56 -15.80 13.97
N ILE A 142 -2.77 -16.74 13.06
CA ILE A 142 -3.21 -16.50 11.69
C ILE A 142 -4.71 -16.73 11.56
N TYR A 143 -5.43 -15.72 11.11
CA TYR A 143 -6.82 -15.83 10.69
C TYR A 143 -6.90 -16.31 9.24
N THR A 144 -7.79 -17.25 9.00
CA THR A 144 -8.01 -17.85 7.68
C THR A 144 -9.46 -17.79 7.28
N THR A 145 -9.71 -17.89 5.99
CA THR A 145 -11.06 -17.98 5.42
C THR A 145 -11.14 -19.09 4.39
N ASP A 146 -12.30 -19.70 4.22
CA ASP A 146 -12.56 -20.67 3.17
C ASP A 146 -13.77 -20.26 2.30
N ARG A 147 -13.99 -21.02 1.21
CA ARG A 147 -15.13 -20.78 0.29
C ARG A 147 -16.50 -20.96 0.92
N LYS A 148 -16.59 -21.64 2.08
CA LYS A 148 -17.83 -21.83 2.84
C LYS A 148 -18.07 -20.74 3.87
N GLY A 149 -17.20 -19.69 3.89
CA GLY A 149 -17.26 -18.58 4.80
C GLY A 149 -16.86 -18.91 6.23
N ARG A 150 -16.14 -20.00 6.47
CA ARG A 150 -15.57 -20.26 7.81
C ARG A 150 -14.38 -19.36 8.04
N ILE A 151 -14.40 -18.69 9.17
CA ILE A 151 -13.28 -17.89 9.66
C ILE A 151 -12.66 -18.65 10.83
N ARG A 152 -11.39 -18.98 10.75
CA ARG A 152 -10.67 -19.72 11.77
C ARG A 152 -9.46 -18.94 12.26
N LEU A 153 -9.08 -19.17 13.48
CA LEU A 153 -7.81 -18.73 14.09
C LEU A 153 -6.92 -19.96 14.31
N TYR A 154 -5.71 -19.90 13.82
CA TYR A 154 -4.65 -20.85 14.11
C TYR A 154 -3.65 -20.20 15.06
N ALA A 155 -3.66 -20.64 16.32
CA ALA A 155 -2.79 -20.13 17.39
C ALA A 155 -1.40 -20.81 17.40
N GLY A 156 -0.85 -21.16 16.22
CA GLY A 156 0.41 -21.86 16.05
C GLY A 156 0.29 -22.97 15.01
N SER A 157 1.16 -23.98 15.05
CA SER A 157 1.37 -24.94 13.97
C SER A 157 0.30 -26.00 13.75
N GLY A 158 -0.89 -25.94 14.37
CA GLY A 158 -1.84 -27.02 14.09
C GLY A 158 -3.24 -26.93 14.68
N ALA A 159 -3.40 -26.40 15.88
CA ALA A 159 -4.73 -26.26 16.48
C ALA A 159 -5.48 -25.05 15.89
N SER A 160 -6.70 -25.26 15.41
CA SER A 160 -7.53 -24.17 14.92
C SER A 160 -8.88 -24.11 15.64
N GLU A 161 -9.36 -22.89 15.85
CA GLU A 161 -10.67 -22.60 16.36
C GLU A 161 -11.50 -21.94 15.28
N THR A 162 -12.78 -22.34 15.11
CA THR A 162 -13.70 -21.64 14.24
C THR A 162 -14.29 -20.45 15.01
N ILE A 163 -13.90 -19.24 14.62
CA ILE A 163 -14.37 -18.01 15.26
C ILE A 163 -15.78 -17.66 14.79
N ALA A 164 -16.05 -17.79 13.48
CA ALA A 164 -17.33 -17.42 12.91
C ALA A 164 -17.60 -18.11 11.56
N ARG A 165 -18.85 -17.96 11.08
CA ARG A 165 -19.23 -18.28 9.70
C ARG A 165 -19.87 -17.06 9.07
N LEU A 166 -19.27 -16.57 8.01
CA LEU A 166 -19.74 -15.42 7.25
C LEU A 166 -19.45 -15.66 5.75
N PRO A 167 -20.47 -15.98 4.95
CA PRO A 167 -20.29 -16.15 3.51
C PRO A 167 -19.81 -14.87 2.82
N GLY A 168 -19.07 -15.01 1.73
CA GLY A 168 -18.67 -13.89 0.88
C GLY A 168 -17.58 -13.00 1.46
N VAL A 169 -16.76 -13.49 2.38
CA VAL A 169 -15.62 -12.71 2.93
C VAL A 169 -14.69 -12.27 1.81
N ARG A 170 -14.48 -10.96 1.69
CA ARG A 170 -13.53 -10.34 0.76
C ARG A 170 -12.23 -10.01 1.45
N THR A 171 -12.31 -9.36 2.58
CA THR A 171 -11.16 -9.04 3.41
C THR A 171 -11.52 -9.11 4.87
N LEU A 172 -10.51 -9.36 5.68
CA LEU A 172 -10.60 -9.46 7.13
C LEU A 172 -9.38 -8.77 7.72
N ILE A 173 -9.61 -7.94 8.73
CA ILE A 173 -8.57 -7.33 9.54
C ILE A 173 -8.87 -7.51 11.02
N PRO A 174 -7.87 -7.71 11.89
CA PRO A 174 -8.03 -7.56 13.33
C PRO A 174 -8.49 -6.16 13.70
N ALA A 175 -9.17 -6.00 14.84
CA ALA A 175 -9.68 -4.73 15.32
C ALA A 175 -9.22 -4.45 16.76
N GLY A 176 -7.92 -4.48 16.97
CA GLY A 176 -7.27 -4.34 18.27
C GLY A 176 -6.84 -5.69 18.87
N PRO A 177 -6.22 -5.68 20.06
CA PRO A 177 -5.60 -6.85 20.67
C PRO A 177 -6.61 -7.86 21.24
N GLY A 178 -7.88 -7.47 21.36
CA GLY A 178 -8.95 -8.29 21.95
C GLY A 178 -9.33 -9.54 21.17
N GLY A 179 -8.99 -9.61 19.88
CA GLY A 179 -9.38 -10.70 18.97
C GLY A 179 -10.66 -10.42 18.19
N GLU A 180 -11.17 -9.20 18.26
CA GLU A 180 -12.26 -8.75 17.40
C GLU A 180 -11.75 -8.57 15.96
N LEU A 181 -12.67 -8.76 15.00
CA LEU A 181 -12.36 -8.64 13.58
C LEU A 181 -13.33 -7.66 12.90
N ILE A 182 -12.84 -7.00 11.85
CA ILE A 182 -13.67 -6.28 10.89
C ILE A 182 -13.53 -6.99 9.54
N VAL A 183 -14.66 -7.30 8.93
CA VAL A 183 -14.76 -8.11 7.72
C VAL A 183 -15.63 -7.40 6.70
N SER A 184 -15.22 -7.34 5.44
CA SER A 184 -16.10 -6.95 4.35
C SER A 184 -16.62 -8.18 3.60
N THR A 185 -17.85 -8.11 3.10
CA THR A 185 -18.46 -9.14 2.27
C THR A 185 -18.61 -8.65 0.83
N ASP A 186 -18.68 -9.60 -0.10
CA ASP A 186 -18.89 -9.32 -1.51
C ASP A 186 -20.32 -8.84 -1.81
N LYS A 187 -20.55 -8.50 -3.09
CA LYS A 187 -21.83 -7.98 -3.58
C LYS A 187 -22.96 -9.01 -3.50
N GLU A 188 -22.64 -10.29 -3.74
CA GLU A 188 -23.61 -11.39 -3.67
C GLU A 188 -24.13 -11.61 -2.24
N HIS A 189 -23.32 -11.24 -1.24
CA HIS A 189 -23.65 -11.35 0.18
C HIS A 189 -23.95 -9.99 0.83
N GLY A 190 -24.37 -9.00 0.02
CA GLY A 190 -24.96 -7.73 0.45
C GLY A 190 -23.97 -6.61 0.72
N SER A 191 -22.71 -6.71 0.30
CA SER A 191 -21.70 -5.62 0.42
C SER A 191 -21.70 -4.99 1.81
N ARG A 192 -21.53 -5.79 2.85
CA ARG A 192 -21.59 -5.37 4.25
C ARG A 192 -20.23 -5.27 4.87
N ILE A 193 -20.09 -4.39 5.85
CA ILE A 193 -18.98 -4.42 6.81
C ILE A 193 -19.54 -4.96 8.13
N VAL A 194 -18.93 -6.05 8.59
CA VAL A 194 -19.36 -6.80 9.76
C VAL A 194 -18.24 -6.78 10.80
N ARG A 195 -18.58 -6.47 12.04
CA ARG A 195 -17.70 -6.69 13.20
C ARG A 195 -17.99 -8.07 13.78
N ILE A 196 -16.95 -8.81 14.04
CA ILE A 196 -17.00 -10.09 14.73
C ILE A 196 -16.41 -9.88 16.12
N GLY A 197 -17.19 -10.10 17.14
CA GLY A 197 -16.72 -10.02 18.53
C GLY A 197 -15.72 -11.15 18.86
N ALA A 198 -14.98 -10.99 19.94
CA ALA A 198 -14.09 -12.03 20.43
C ALA A 198 -14.83 -13.33 20.81
N ASP A 199 -16.11 -13.23 21.08
CA ASP A 199 -17.04 -14.35 21.34
C ASP A 199 -17.68 -14.93 20.07
N GLY A 200 -17.27 -14.47 18.88
CA GLY A 200 -17.80 -14.87 17.59
C GLY A 200 -19.13 -14.22 17.20
N THR A 201 -19.66 -13.28 17.99
CA THR A 201 -20.90 -12.56 17.64
C THR A 201 -20.72 -11.71 16.41
N LEU A 202 -21.68 -11.78 15.49
CA LEU A 202 -21.69 -11.06 14.22
C LEU A 202 -22.60 -9.82 14.33
N ARG A 203 -22.06 -8.66 14.01
CA ARG A 203 -22.82 -7.42 13.93
C ARG A 203 -22.49 -6.65 12.66
N THR A 204 -23.46 -6.42 11.79
CA THR A 204 -23.30 -5.49 10.67
C THR A 204 -23.12 -4.08 11.22
N ILE A 205 -22.04 -3.43 10.86
CA ILE A 205 -21.66 -2.10 11.33
C ILE A 205 -21.75 -1.02 10.25
N GLY A 206 -21.85 -1.41 8.98
CA GLY A 206 -22.00 -0.52 7.85
C GLY A 206 -22.17 -1.26 6.54
N GLY A 207 -22.44 -0.50 5.48
CA GLY A 207 -22.44 -0.98 4.11
C GLY A 207 -21.12 -0.61 3.42
N CYS A 208 -20.72 -1.42 2.45
CA CYS A 208 -19.56 -1.17 1.61
C CYS A 208 -20.02 -1.21 0.15
N PRO A 209 -20.25 -0.07 -0.51
CA PRO A 209 -20.67 -0.06 -1.91
C PRO A 209 -19.69 -0.86 -2.77
N GLU A 210 -20.22 -1.67 -3.68
CA GLU A 210 -19.46 -2.49 -4.62
C GLU A 210 -18.54 -3.56 -3.97
N GLY A 211 -18.77 -3.90 -2.69
CA GLY A 211 -18.01 -4.89 -1.95
C GLY A 211 -16.56 -4.42 -1.71
N GLY A 212 -16.28 -3.80 -0.57
CA GLY A 212 -14.94 -3.33 -0.22
C GLY A 212 -13.89 -4.41 -0.37
N GLU A 213 -12.89 -4.16 -1.19
CA GLU A 213 -11.87 -5.17 -1.48
C GLU A 213 -10.79 -5.26 -0.41
N ARG A 214 -10.43 -4.12 0.17
CA ARG A 214 -9.42 -4.04 1.20
C ARG A 214 -9.85 -3.09 2.29
N LEU A 215 -9.50 -3.41 3.51
CA LEU A 215 -9.77 -2.59 4.68
C LEU A 215 -8.46 -2.19 5.36
N ALA A 216 -8.44 -0.99 5.93
CA ALA A 216 -7.42 -0.57 6.88
C ALA A 216 -8.08 0.21 8.01
N LEU A 217 -7.61 -0.03 9.22
CA LEU A 217 -8.03 0.74 10.37
C LEU A 217 -7.07 1.92 10.55
N PHE A 218 -7.62 3.10 10.76
CA PHE A 218 -6.79 4.27 11.07
C PHE A 218 -6.15 4.09 12.46
N PRO A 219 -4.93 4.60 12.71
CA PRO A 219 -4.18 4.31 13.94
C PRO A 219 -4.94 4.52 15.24
N ASN A 220 -5.78 5.55 15.31
CA ASN A 220 -6.58 5.85 16.49
C ASN A 220 -7.91 5.07 16.57
N HIS A 221 -8.16 4.14 15.65
CA HIS A 221 -9.37 3.34 15.50
C HIS A 221 -10.69 4.13 15.34
N LYS A 222 -10.60 5.45 15.06
CA LYS A 222 -11.77 6.31 14.86
C LYS A 222 -12.25 6.36 13.41
N MET A 223 -11.48 5.81 12.49
CA MET A 223 -11.82 5.74 11.07
C MET A 223 -11.48 4.36 10.51
N LEU A 224 -12.33 3.89 9.62
CA LEU A 224 -12.11 2.71 8.79
C LEU A 224 -11.99 3.15 7.34
N LEU A 225 -10.96 2.66 6.66
CA LEU A 225 -10.71 2.91 5.25
C LEU A 225 -11.09 1.66 4.45
N SER A 226 -11.71 1.87 3.30
CA SER A 226 -12.10 0.77 2.40
C SER A 226 -11.81 1.11 0.95
N SER A 227 -10.98 0.31 0.30
CA SER A 227 -10.83 0.39 -1.16
C SER A 227 -12.03 -0.26 -1.84
N ARG A 228 -12.37 0.22 -3.03
CA ARG A 228 -13.43 -0.35 -3.87
C ARG A 228 -12.85 -1.01 -5.11
N MET A 229 -13.50 -2.10 -5.54
CA MET A 229 -13.23 -2.67 -6.86
C MET A 229 -13.59 -1.64 -7.93
N TYR A 230 -12.73 -1.46 -8.91
CA TYR A 230 -12.99 -0.58 -10.03
C TYR A 230 -13.10 0.92 -9.71
N SER A 231 -12.44 1.38 -8.64
CA SER A 231 -12.38 2.78 -8.26
C SER A 231 -10.97 3.23 -7.89
N ASP A 232 -10.64 4.47 -8.22
CA ASP A 232 -9.41 5.12 -7.74
C ASP A 232 -9.59 5.74 -6.36
N TRP A 233 -10.83 5.71 -5.85
CA TRP A 233 -11.15 6.23 -4.55
C TRP A 233 -11.05 5.17 -3.46
N ILE A 234 -10.53 5.59 -2.32
CA ILE A 234 -10.62 4.85 -1.07
C ILE A 234 -11.58 5.61 -0.16
N ASP A 235 -12.60 4.91 0.29
CA ASP A 235 -13.61 5.44 1.19
C ASP A 235 -13.09 5.56 2.61
N ASN A 236 -13.54 6.58 3.31
CA ASN A 236 -13.36 6.78 4.73
C ASN A 236 -14.71 6.69 5.45
N TYR A 237 -14.75 6.01 6.57
CA TYR A 237 -15.90 5.90 7.47
C TYR A 237 -15.49 6.34 8.85
N VAL A 238 -16.34 7.10 9.52
CA VAL A 238 -16.20 7.41 10.94
C VAL A 238 -16.67 6.21 11.76
N VAL A 239 -15.84 5.72 12.68
CA VAL A 239 -16.20 4.69 13.65
C VAL A 239 -16.83 5.37 14.86
N ARG A 240 -18.13 5.18 15.06
CA ARG A 240 -18.88 5.76 16.18
C ARG A 240 -18.61 5.01 17.49
N ARG A 241 -18.92 5.65 18.61
CA ARG A 241 -18.94 4.98 19.92
C ARG A 241 -19.88 3.77 19.83
N GLY A 242 -19.39 2.60 20.15
CA GLY A 242 -20.13 1.34 19.95
C GLY A 242 -19.84 0.65 18.60
N GLY A 243 -18.98 1.24 17.74
CA GLY A 243 -18.35 0.58 16.59
C GLY A 243 -19.19 0.51 15.31
N SER A 244 -20.34 1.24 15.23
CA SER A 244 -21.03 1.43 13.95
C SER A 244 -20.27 2.40 13.05
N LEU A 245 -20.40 2.25 11.74
CA LEU A 245 -19.81 3.12 10.74
C LEU A 245 -20.80 4.17 10.27
N ASP A 246 -20.31 5.38 10.06
CA ASP A 246 -21.09 6.52 9.62
C ASP A 246 -20.27 7.45 8.72
N CYS A 247 -20.88 8.49 8.16
CA CYS A 247 -20.21 9.55 7.39
C CYS A 247 -19.26 9.02 6.32
N ARG A 248 -19.69 8.05 5.51
CA ARG A 248 -18.89 7.57 4.39
C ARG A 248 -18.58 8.70 3.43
N GLN A 249 -17.31 8.83 3.06
CA GLN A 249 -16.82 9.80 2.07
C GLN A 249 -15.78 9.13 1.15
N GLU A 250 -15.80 9.50 -0.13
CA GLU A 250 -14.68 9.28 -1.02
C GLU A 250 -13.57 10.26 -0.64
N TRP A 251 -12.48 9.77 -0.07
CA TRP A 251 -11.50 10.64 0.57
C TRP A 251 -10.14 10.60 -0.09
N TYR A 252 -9.56 9.42 -0.29
CA TYR A 252 -8.26 9.28 -0.91
C TYR A 252 -8.45 8.96 -2.38
N ARG A 253 -7.90 9.81 -3.26
CA ARG A 253 -7.88 9.55 -4.69
C ARG A 253 -6.48 9.14 -5.11
N LEU A 254 -6.33 7.89 -5.56
CA LEU A 254 -5.07 7.36 -6.06
C LEU A 254 -4.79 7.84 -7.49
N HIS A 255 -3.52 8.02 -7.80
CA HIS A 255 -3.05 8.35 -9.13
C HIS A 255 -2.85 7.07 -9.93
N ASN A 256 -3.73 6.79 -10.85
CA ASN A 256 -3.55 5.69 -11.80
C ASN A 256 -3.12 6.22 -13.15
N ILE A 257 -2.24 5.47 -13.81
CA ILE A 257 -1.88 5.74 -15.21
C ILE A 257 -3.12 5.46 -16.06
N TYR A 258 -3.25 6.19 -17.16
CA TYR A 258 -4.36 6.23 -18.10
C TYR A 258 -4.71 4.86 -18.73
N ALA A 259 -5.03 3.87 -17.92
CA ALA A 259 -5.49 2.56 -18.34
C ALA A 259 -6.58 2.08 -17.39
N ASP A 260 -7.78 1.85 -17.89
CA ASP A 260 -8.99 1.47 -17.16
C ASP A 260 -8.86 0.22 -16.26
N HIS A 261 -7.79 -0.53 -16.42
CA HIS A 261 -7.53 -1.78 -15.69
C HIS A 261 -6.37 -1.69 -14.68
N LEU A 262 -5.68 -0.55 -14.56
CA LEU A 262 -4.64 -0.32 -13.56
C LEU A 262 -5.26 0.23 -12.28
N ARG A 263 -5.81 -0.66 -11.48
CA ARG A 263 -6.49 -0.35 -10.23
C ARG A 263 -5.70 -0.85 -9.04
N PRO A 264 -5.92 -0.27 -7.84
CA PRO A 264 -5.33 -0.81 -6.63
C PRO A 264 -5.72 -2.28 -6.51
N ARG A 265 -4.76 -3.17 -6.63
CA ARG A 265 -4.99 -4.62 -6.50
C ARG A 265 -4.45 -5.16 -5.20
N GLY A 266 -3.62 -4.37 -4.52
CA GLY A 266 -3.01 -4.74 -3.28
C GLY A 266 -3.80 -4.26 -2.06
N ASN A 267 -3.25 -4.55 -0.91
CA ASN A 267 -3.81 -4.09 0.36
C ASN A 267 -3.41 -2.63 0.64
N ILE A 268 -4.05 -2.10 1.66
CA ILE A 268 -3.80 -0.76 2.19
C ILE A 268 -3.45 -0.87 3.68
N GLN A 269 -2.60 0.02 4.16
CA GLN A 269 -2.24 0.11 5.58
C GLN A 269 -1.87 1.54 5.95
N CYS A 270 -2.10 1.94 7.20
CA CYS A 270 -1.65 3.24 7.70
C CYS A 270 -0.31 3.12 8.45
N ASP A 271 0.46 4.20 8.44
CA ASP A 271 1.51 4.40 9.44
C ASP A 271 0.92 5.00 10.74
N ARG A 272 1.73 5.13 11.78
CA ARG A 272 1.30 5.66 13.08
C ARG A 272 0.93 7.13 13.05
N GLN A 273 1.39 7.88 12.05
CA GLN A 273 1.04 9.27 11.80
C GLN A 273 -0.29 9.42 11.03
N GLY A 274 -0.83 8.31 10.52
CA GLY A 274 -2.08 8.29 9.77
C GLY A 274 -1.91 8.52 8.27
N ASN A 275 -0.70 8.44 7.73
CA ASN A 275 -0.51 8.38 6.29
C ASN A 275 -0.96 7.02 5.78
N LEU A 276 -1.71 7.00 4.69
CA LEU A 276 -2.17 5.78 4.04
C LEU A 276 -1.15 5.32 3.00
N TYR A 277 -0.78 4.06 3.06
CA TYR A 277 0.04 3.36 2.06
C TYR A 277 -0.85 2.42 1.27
N ALA A 278 -0.90 2.59 -0.04
CA ALA A 278 -1.69 1.78 -0.94
C ALA A 278 -0.79 1.04 -1.95
N ALA A 279 -0.88 -0.27 -1.98
CA ALA A 279 -0.19 -1.11 -2.97
C ALA A 279 -0.89 -1.00 -4.32
N THR A 280 -0.17 -0.49 -5.33
CA THR A 280 -0.71 -0.26 -6.67
C THR A 280 0.21 -0.76 -7.78
N PRO A 281 -0.27 -0.93 -9.00
CA PRO A 281 0.58 -1.27 -10.14
C PRO A 281 1.70 -0.25 -10.43
N THR A 282 1.54 1.00 -9.98
CA THR A 282 2.55 2.06 -10.17
C THR A 282 3.51 2.21 -9.00
N GLY A 283 3.43 1.33 -8.00
CA GLY A 283 4.21 1.39 -6.77
C GLY A 283 3.35 1.56 -5.52
N ILE A 284 3.95 1.99 -4.42
CA ILE A 284 3.24 2.29 -3.18
C ILE A 284 2.87 3.77 -3.19
N GLN A 285 1.59 4.09 -3.24
CA GLN A 285 1.13 5.46 -3.12
C GLN A 285 0.94 5.82 -1.66
N VAL A 286 1.60 6.89 -1.22
CA VAL A 286 1.52 7.39 0.15
C VAL A 286 0.66 8.64 0.16
N CYS A 287 -0.46 8.57 0.87
CA CYS A 287 -1.42 9.66 1.00
C CYS A 287 -1.37 10.29 2.38
N ASP A 288 -1.46 11.60 2.43
CA ASP A 288 -1.62 12.34 3.68
C ASP A 288 -3.06 12.23 4.23
N HIS A 289 -3.27 12.72 5.46
CA HIS A 289 -4.58 12.73 6.12
C HIS A 289 -5.63 13.60 5.41
N ASN A 290 -5.23 14.45 4.44
CA ASN A 290 -6.14 15.21 3.60
C ASN A 290 -6.57 14.46 2.32
N GLY A 291 -6.17 13.21 2.18
CA GLY A 291 -6.53 12.35 1.06
C GLY A 291 -5.68 12.53 -0.19
N ARG A 292 -4.57 13.27 -0.12
CA ARG A 292 -3.71 13.57 -1.27
C ARG A 292 -2.56 12.58 -1.37
N VAL A 293 -2.30 12.06 -2.56
CA VAL A 293 -1.05 11.34 -2.84
C VAL A 293 0.11 12.33 -2.78
N ARG A 294 1.01 12.13 -1.83
CA ARG A 294 2.18 12.99 -1.58
C ARG A 294 3.47 12.35 -2.06
N ALA A 295 3.51 11.03 -2.16
CA ALA A 295 4.67 10.30 -2.66
C ALA A 295 4.24 9.00 -3.33
N ILE A 296 5.06 8.54 -4.27
CA ILE A 296 4.95 7.20 -4.85
C ILE A 296 6.31 6.53 -4.68
N LEU A 297 6.36 5.47 -3.87
CA LEU A 297 7.56 4.69 -3.66
C LEU A 297 7.57 3.53 -4.66
N GLN A 298 8.54 3.54 -5.55
CA GLN A 298 8.69 2.50 -6.57
C GLN A 298 9.80 1.52 -6.17
N PRO A 299 9.47 0.25 -5.89
CA PRO A 299 10.48 -0.78 -5.84
C PRO A 299 11.00 -1.10 -7.26
N ALA A 300 12.23 -1.55 -7.37
CA ALA A 300 12.85 -1.85 -8.67
C ALA A 300 12.17 -3.01 -9.46
N ALA A 301 11.23 -3.70 -8.84
CA ALA A 301 10.57 -4.89 -9.39
C ALA A 301 9.16 -4.62 -9.98
N GLY A 302 8.77 -3.37 -10.20
CA GLY A 302 7.48 -3.07 -10.85
C GLY A 302 6.30 -2.89 -9.88
N GLY A 303 5.09 -3.31 -10.31
CA GLY A 303 3.86 -3.10 -9.57
C GLY A 303 3.79 -3.86 -8.23
N VAL A 304 3.22 -3.22 -7.22
CA VAL A 304 3.13 -3.78 -5.86
C VAL A 304 1.79 -4.49 -5.66
N ALA A 305 1.86 -5.78 -5.36
CA ALA A 305 0.68 -6.62 -5.13
C ALA A 305 0.26 -6.63 -3.65
N SER A 306 1.19 -6.46 -2.73
CA SER A 306 0.90 -6.44 -1.29
C SER A 306 1.98 -5.69 -0.54
N LEU A 307 1.62 -5.09 0.60
CA LEU A 307 2.53 -4.43 1.51
C LEU A 307 2.18 -4.71 2.97
N CYS A 308 3.16 -4.64 3.85
CA CYS A 308 2.94 -4.48 5.29
C CYS A 308 4.18 -3.84 5.94
N PHE A 309 3.99 -3.32 7.15
CA PHE A 309 5.09 -2.90 8.00
C PHE A 309 5.42 -4.02 8.99
N ALA A 310 6.70 -4.37 9.11
CA ALA A 310 7.20 -5.41 9.99
C ALA A 310 8.43 -4.95 10.78
N GLY A 311 9.03 -5.88 11.54
CA GLY A 311 10.11 -5.60 12.48
C GLY A 311 9.58 -5.17 13.85
N ALA A 312 10.34 -5.37 14.91
CA ALA A 312 9.92 -5.08 16.30
C ALA A 312 9.50 -3.61 16.52
N ASP A 313 10.02 -2.69 15.72
CA ASP A 313 9.67 -1.27 15.74
C ASP A 313 8.70 -0.85 14.62
N HIS A 314 8.24 -1.81 13.79
CA HIS A 314 7.36 -1.60 12.65
C HIS A 314 7.89 -0.58 11.61
N ARG A 315 9.20 -0.43 11.49
CA ARG A 315 9.84 0.50 10.55
C ARG A 315 10.42 -0.18 9.32
N THR A 316 10.11 -1.44 9.09
CA THR A 316 10.48 -2.15 7.86
C THR A 316 9.26 -2.27 6.97
N LEU A 317 9.23 -1.50 5.88
CA LEU A 317 8.21 -1.64 4.85
C LEU A 317 8.56 -2.85 3.98
N CYS A 318 7.68 -3.84 3.98
CA CYS A 318 7.79 -5.06 3.22
C CYS A 318 6.79 -5.03 2.07
N VAL A 319 7.19 -5.42 0.87
CA VAL A 319 6.32 -5.44 -0.32
C VAL A 319 6.52 -6.70 -1.14
N LEU A 320 5.44 -7.20 -1.73
CA LEU A 320 5.49 -8.16 -2.82
C LEU A 320 5.31 -7.41 -4.14
N ALA A 321 6.32 -7.49 -4.99
CA ALA A 321 6.31 -6.91 -6.32
C ALA A 321 6.89 -7.92 -7.32
N ASP A 322 6.14 -8.23 -8.37
CA ASP A 322 6.50 -9.23 -9.40
C ASP A 322 7.03 -10.56 -8.84
N GLY A 323 6.37 -11.09 -7.79
CA GLY A 323 6.75 -12.35 -7.16
C GLY A 323 7.99 -12.26 -6.25
N LYS A 324 8.53 -11.08 -6.03
CA LYS A 324 9.69 -10.83 -5.15
C LYS A 324 9.26 -10.18 -3.85
N LEU A 325 9.89 -10.58 -2.76
CA LEU A 325 9.79 -9.89 -1.48
C LEU A 325 10.90 -8.85 -1.39
N LEU A 326 10.51 -7.59 -1.30
CA LEU A 326 11.44 -6.47 -1.11
C LEU A 326 11.15 -5.80 0.23
N ILE A 327 12.19 -5.36 0.88
CA ILE A 327 12.09 -4.61 2.13
C ILE A 327 12.87 -3.30 2.05
N ARG A 328 12.38 -2.30 2.78
CA ARG A 328 13.06 -1.02 2.94
C ARG A 328 12.90 -0.51 4.37
N ARG A 329 13.99 -0.01 4.94
CA ARG A 329 13.93 0.68 6.22
C ARG A 329 13.29 2.04 6.07
N MET A 330 12.41 2.41 7.00
CA MET A 330 11.64 3.64 6.99
C MET A 330 11.87 4.43 8.29
N LYS A 331 11.71 5.75 8.24
CA LYS A 331 11.51 6.57 9.46
C LYS A 331 10.10 6.35 10.00
N ALA A 332 9.11 6.30 9.12
CA ALA A 332 7.74 6.03 9.50
C ALA A 332 7.60 4.63 10.09
N ALA A 333 6.82 4.50 11.14
CA ALA A 333 6.45 3.22 11.73
C ALA A 333 5.01 2.86 11.37
N GLY A 334 4.79 1.66 10.90
CA GLY A 334 3.45 1.16 10.56
C GLY A 334 2.55 0.98 11.78
N ALA A 335 1.25 1.09 11.56
CA ALA A 335 0.21 0.71 12.51
C ALA A 335 -0.40 -0.61 12.05
N THR A 336 -0.23 -1.69 12.82
CA THR A 336 -0.92 -2.95 12.54
C THR A 336 -2.30 -2.93 13.18
N PRO A 337 -3.33 -3.51 12.54
CA PRO A 337 -4.72 -3.43 13.03
C PRO A 337 -4.96 -4.10 14.39
N ASP A 338 -4.08 -4.99 14.83
CA ASP A 338 -4.15 -5.66 16.13
C ASP A 338 -3.46 -4.89 17.27
N MET A 339 -2.84 -3.75 16.98
CA MET A 339 -2.33 -2.83 18.01
C MET A 339 -3.48 -2.15 18.74
N ALA A 340 -3.27 -1.84 20.01
CA ALA A 340 -4.18 -0.97 20.75
C ALA A 340 -4.07 0.48 20.24
N ALA A 341 -5.21 1.17 20.09
CA ALA A 341 -5.23 2.56 19.64
C ALA A 341 -4.38 3.50 20.52
N ALA A 342 -4.31 3.24 21.82
CA ALA A 342 -3.49 4.02 22.76
C ALA A 342 -1.98 3.81 22.55
N GLU A 343 -1.55 2.60 22.19
CA GLU A 343 -0.13 2.29 21.92
C GLU A 343 0.36 3.01 20.65
N VAL A 344 -0.49 3.08 19.65
CA VAL A 344 -0.17 3.77 18.40
C VAL A 344 -0.04 5.28 18.63
N ALA A 345 -0.93 5.87 19.45
CA ALA A 345 -0.92 7.28 19.77
C ALA A 345 0.30 7.70 20.62
N ALA A 346 0.73 6.86 21.55
CA ALA A 346 1.87 7.17 22.44
C ALA A 346 3.23 7.18 21.70
N GLN A 347 3.37 6.41 20.64
CA GLN A 347 4.63 6.27 19.88
C GLN A 347 4.70 7.17 18.64
N GLY A 348 3.60 7.84 18.27
CA GLY A 348 3.55 8.78 17.14
C GLY A 348 3.87 10.23 17.54
N ALA A 349 4.08 10.50 18.82
CA ALA A 349 4.38 11.84 19.36
C ALA A 349 5.88 12.09 19.66
N GLY A 350 6.77 11.16 19.25
CA GLY A 350 8.22 11.26 19.47
C GLY A 350 9.01 11.63 18.20
#